data_128fc10ee881c1c776b289291bb57b09
#
_entry.id   128fc10ee881c1c776b289291bb57b09
#
_cell.length_a   1.000
_cell.length_b   1.000
_cell.length_c   1.000
_cell.angle_alpha   90.00
_cell.angle_beta   90.00
_cell.angle_gamma   90.00
#
_symmetry.space_group_name_H-M   'P 1'
#
loop_
_entity.id
_entity.type
_entity.pdbx_description
1 polymer ?
#
loop_
_entity_poly.entity_id
_entity_poly.type
_entity_poly.pdbx_seq_one_letter_code
_entity_poly.pdbx_strand_id
1 'polypeptide(L)'
;MSTTVSIVKTPDVLHGKPRIEGTRIGVFKLGVMAREQGYSVADILDEHHSLDREQVEAALEYYDEHPELMETLRAQKQARSQDIREQSGAE
;
A
#
# COMPACT_ATOMS: atom_id res chain seq x y z
N MET A 1 -11.04 24.05 6.92
CA MET A 1 -9.74 23.95 6.41
C MET A 1 -9.36 22.53 6.06
N SER A 2 -8.98 22.31 4.87
CA SER A 2 -8.67 20.95 4.45
C SER A 2 -7.21 20.60 4.77
N THR A 3 -7.02 19.43 5.30
CA THR A 3 -5.70 18.87 5.48
C THR A 3 -5.31 18.21 4.17
N THR A 4 -4.17 18.60 3.64
CA THR A 4 -3.69 18.00 2.42
C THR A 4 -2.92 16.73 2.75
N VAL A 5 -3.42 15.60 2.30
CA VAL A 5 -2.73 14.34 2.43
C VAL A 5 -1.96 14.08 1.13
N SER A 6 -0.67 13.87 1.25
CA SER A 6 0.18 13.64 0.08
C SER A 6 0.59 12.19 -0.01
N ILE A 7 0.53 11.65 -1.23
CA ILE A 7 1.07 10.34 -1.53
C ILE A 7 2.41 10.58 -2.20
N VAL A 8 3.47 10.02 -1.64
CA VAL A 8 4.83 10.29 -2.10
C VAL A 8 5.54 8.99 -2.46
N LYS A 9 6.56 9.12 -3.28
CA LYS A 9 7.42 8.01 -3.67
C LYS A 9 8.86 8.42 -3.38
N THR A 10 9.45 7.80 -2.39
CA THR A 10 10.82 8.12 -2.00
C THR A 10 11.67 6.87 -2.23
N PRO A 11 12.74 6.97 -3.03
CA PRO A 11 13.51 5.77 -3.39
C PRO A 11 13.99 4.94 -2.20
N ASP A 12 14.32 5.59 -1.10
CA ASP A 12 14.85 4.90 0.07
C ASP A 12 13.78 4.35 1.01
N VAL A 13 12.51 4.62 0.72
CA VAL A 13 11.42 4.15 1.56
C VAL A 13 10.51 3.26 0.72
N LEU A 14 10.30 2.02 1.16
CA LEU A 14 9.47 1.03 0.46
C LEU A 14 9.88 0.87 -1.01
N HIS A 15 11.17 1.02 -1.28
CA HIS A 15 11.71 0.88 -2.64
C HIS A 15 11.04 1.80 -3.65
N GLY A 16 10.67 3.01 -3.22
CA GLY A 16 10.06 4.00 -4.10
C GLY A 16 8.59 3.78 -4.38
N LYS A 17 7.94 2.85 -3.68
CA LYS A 17 6.51 2.62 -3.87
C LYS A 17 5.70 3.74 -3.24
N PRO A 18 4.50 4.02 -3.78
CA PRO A 18 3.66 5.08 -3.22
C PRO A 18 3.31 4.80 -1.76
N ARG A 19 3.43 5.82 -0.94
CA ARG A 19 3.12 5.72 0.48
C ARG A 19 2.50 7.03 0.96
N ILE A 20 1.87 6.96 2.12
CA ILE A 20 1.33 8.16 2.75
C ILE A 20 2.49 8.94 3.35
N GLU A 21 2.63 10.20 2.98
CA GLU A 21 3.70 11.06 3.47
C GLU A 21 3.72 11.08 4.99
N GLY A 22 4.91 10.99 5.55
CA GLY A 22 5.10 10.96 6.99
C GLY A 22 4.97 9.59 7.62
N THR A 23 4.70 8.57 6.81
CA THR A 23 4.56 7.20 7.30
C THR A 23 5.34 6.25 6.40
N ARG A 24 5.45 4.99 6.83
CA ARG A 24 5.98 3.92 5.98
C ARG A 24 4.87 2.99 5.51
N ILE A 25 3.64 3.49 5.51
CA ILE A 25 2.49 2.67 5.14
C ILE A 25 2.20 2.88 3.67
N GLY A 26 2.30 1.81 2.89
CA GLY A 26 2.14 1.86 1.45
C GLY A 26 0.69 1.92 1.02
N VAL A 27 0.44 2.63 -0.06
CA VAL A 27 -0.90 2.71 -0.66
C VAL A 27 -1.38 1.34 -1.10
N PHE A 28 -0.49 0.55 -1.70
CA PHE A 28 -0.86 -0.78 -2.18
C PHE A 28 -1.39 -1.66 -1.04
N LYS A 29 -0.72 -1.63 0.11
CA LYS A 29 -1.15 -2.42 1.25
C LYS A 29 -2.57 -2.05 1.70
N LEU A 30 -2.85 -0.76 1.82
CA LEU A 30 -4.17 -0.31 2.25
C LEU A 30 -5.24 -0.65 1.22
N GLY A 31 -4.90 -0.50 -0.07
CA GLY A 31 -5.83 -0.84 -1.13
C GLY A 31 -6.19 -2.32 -1.14
N VAL A 32 -5.20 -3.18 -0.93
CA VAL A 32 -5.46 -4.61 -0.86
C VAL A 32 -6.36 -4.94 0.33
N MET A 33 -6.10 -4.33 1.48
CA MET A 33 -6.96 -4.55 2.64
C MET A 33 -8.41 -4.18 2.36
N ALA A 34 -8.63 -3.02 1.74
CA ALA A 34 -9.98 -2.53 1.51
C ALA A 34 -10.67 -3.23 0.35
N ARG A 35 -9.95 -3.43 -0.76
CA ARG A 35 -10.60 -3.90 -1.99
C ARG A 35 -10.59 -5.42 -2.12
N GLU A 36 -9.63 -6.09 -1.54
CA GLU A 36 -9.51 -7.54 -1.68
C GLU A 36 -9.84 -8.28 -0.40
N GLN A 37 -9.54 -7.71 0.76
CA GLN A 37 -9.80 -8.37 2.04
C GLN A 37 -11.07 -7.88 2.72
N GLY A 38 -11.72 -6.86 2.15
CA GLY A 38 -13.00 -6.39 2.66
C GLY A 38 -12.94 -5.51 3.89
N TYR A 39 -11.78 -4.95 4.20
CA TYR A 39 -11.67 -4.05 5.34
C TYR A 39 -12.39 -2.73 5.07
N SER A 40 -13.14 -2.26 6.05
CA SER A 40 -13.66 -0.89 5.99
C SER A 40 -12.57 0.10 6.41
N VAL A 41 -12.84 1.39 6.22
CA VAL A 41 -11.91 2.42 6.71
C VAL A 41 -11.72 2.28 8.21
N ALA A 42 -12.81 2.03 8.95
CA ALA A 42 -12.71 1.84 10.40
C ALA A 42 -11.83 0.64 10.75
N ASP A 43 -11.94 -0.45 10.01
CA ASP A 43 -11.09 -1.62 10.24
C ASP A 43 -9.62 -1.30 10.00
N ILE A 44 -9.33 -0.54 8.96
CA ILE A 44 -7.96 -0.14 8.67
C ILE A 44 -7.40 0.75 9.78
N LEU A 45 -8.23 1.67 10.29
CA LEU A 45 -7.81 2.55 11.39
C LEU A 45 -7.54 1.76 12.67
N ASP A 46 -8.27 0.68 12.88
CA ASP A 46 -8.01 -0.20 14.01
C ASP A 46 -6.64 -0.87 13.91
N GLU A 47 -6.23 -1.22 12.69
CA GLU A 47 -4.93 -1.88 12.46
C GLU A 47 -3.78 -0.88 12.46
N HIS A 48 -4.04 0.36 12.06
CA HIS A 48 -3.02 1.38 11.91
C HIS A 48 -3.44 2.63 12.67
N HIS A 49 -3.18 2.63 13.96
CA HIS A 49 -3.62 3.70 14.85
C HIS A 49 -2.95 5.04 14.56
N SER A 50 -1.82 5.03 13.85
CA SER A 50 -1.13 6.26 13.51
C SER A 50 -1.77 6.99 12.33
N LEU A 51 -2.72 6.37 11.65
CA LEU A 51 -3.40 6.98 10.52
C LEU A 51 -4.73 7.60 10.95
N ASP A 52 -5.18 8.58 10.18
CA ASP A 52 -6.54 9.10 10.33
C ASP A 52 -7.36 8.76 9.08
N ARG A 53 -8.65 9.08 9.16
CA ARG A 53 -9.57 8.75 8.06
C ARG A 53 -9.16 9.39 6.75
N GLU A 54 -8.73 10.66 6.79
CA GLU A 54 -8.35 11.36 5.58
C GLU A 54 -7.17 10.68 4.89
N GLN A 55 -6.20 10.21 5.66
CA GLN A 55 -5.05 9.51 5.11
C GLN A 55 -5.45 8.21 4.44
N VAL A 56 -6.32 7.44 5.09
CA VAL A 56 -6.79 6.18 4.54
C VAL A 56 -7.58 6.43 3.26
N GLU A 57 -8.48 7.39 3.28
CA GLU A 57 -9.31 7.68 2.11
C GLU A 57 -8.46 8.16 0.94
N ALA A 58 -7.44 8.98 1.20
CA ALA A 58 -6.55 9.44 0.14
C ALA A 58 -5.77 8.26 -0.47
N ALA A 59 -5.34 7.34 0.37
CA ALA A 59 -4.64 6.16 -0.12
C ALA A 59 -5.53 5.28 -0.98
N LEU A 60 -6.77 5.07 -0.56
CA LEU A 60 -7.71 4.27 -1.33
C LEU A 60 -8.06 4.93 -2.65
N GLU A 61 -8.21 6.25 -2.64
CA GLU A 61 -8.47 6.98 -3.88
C GLU A 61 -7.30 6.83 -4.85
N TYR A 62 -6.08 6.95 -4.34
CA TYR A 62 -4.90 6.77 -5.17
C TYR A 62 -4.85 5.35 -5.74
N TYR A 63 -5.14 4.36 -4.91
CA TYR A 63 -5.18 2.98 -5.35
C TYR A 63 -6.17 2.79 -6.51
N ASP A 64 -7.36 3.36 -6.36
CA ASP A 64 -8.40 3.22 -7.37
C ASP A 64 -8.06 3.95 -8.67
N GLU A 65 -7.33 5.07 -8.58
CA GLU A 65 -7.00 5.89 -9.74
C GLU A 65 -5.78 5.40 -10.51
N HIS A 66 -5.02 4.49 -9.93
CA HIS A 66 -3.78 4.01 -10.56
C HIS A 66 -3.78 2.48 -10.66
N PRO A 67 -4.75 1.90 -11.38
CA PRO A 67 -4.84 0.44 -11.45
C PRO A 67 -3.64 -0.20 -12.12
N GLU A 68 -3.06 0.43 -13.14
CA GLU A 68 -1.92 -0.14 -13.83
C GLU A 68 -0.69 -0.20 -12.92
N LEU A 69 -0.49 0.85 -12.12
CA LEU A 69 0.62 0.85 -11.16
C LEU A 69 0.40 -0.23 -10.12
N MET A 70 -0.83 -0.39 -9.64
CA MET A 70 -1.13 -1.41 -8.64
C MET A 70 -0.91 -2.81 -9.19
N GLU A 71 -1.25 -3.04 -10.46
CA GLU A 71 -0.96 -4.29 -11.12
C GLU A 71 0.52 -4.58 -11.16
N THR A 72 1.33 -3.56 -11.49
CA THR A 72 2.78 -3.69 -11.52
C THR A 72 3.32 -4.04 -10.14
N LEU A 73 2.83 -3.38 -9.11
CA LEU A 73 3.27 -3.65 -7.73
C LEU A 73 2.89 -5.06 -7.29
N ARG A 74 1.71 -5.52 -7.70
CA ARG A 74 1.27 -6.88 -7.40
C ARG A 74 2.18 -7.90 -8.06
N ALA A 75 2.53 -7.67 -9.32
CA ALA A 75 3.40 -8.58 -10.05
C ALA A 75 4.79 -8.63 -9.42
N GLN A 76 5.32 -7.48 -9.02
CA GLN A 76 6.62 -7.43 -8.35
C GLN A 76 6.61 -8.20 -7.03
N LYS A 77 5.55 -8.05 -6.26
CA LYS A 77 5.43 -8.75 -5.00
C LYS A 77 5.37 -10.26 -5.20
N GLN A 78 4.61 -10.70 -6.19
CA GLN A 78 4.49 -12.12 -6.49
C GLN A 78 5.80 -12.71 -6.98
N ALA A 79 6.50 -11.98 -7.85
CA ALA A 79 7.78 -12.44 -8.37
C ALA A 79 8.81 -12.58 -7.25
N ARG A 80 8.83 -11.62 -6.34
CA ARG A 80 9.76 -11.67 -5.21
C ARG A 80 9.45 -12.86 -4.30
N SER A 81 8.18 -13.12 -4.07
CA SER A 81 7.78 -14.27 -3.24
C SER A 81 8.17 -15.59 -3.90
N GLN A 82 8.00 -15.68 -5.22
CA GLN A 82 8.39 -16.87 -5.95
C GLN A 82 9.90 -17.09 -5.89
N ASP A 83 10.69 -16.04 -6.07
CA ASP A 83 12.13 -16.13 -6.00
C ASP A 83 12.58 -16.66 -4.64
N ILE A 84 12.01 -16.16 -3.57
CA ILE A 84 12.36 -16.62 -2.23
C ILE A 84 11.99 -18.09 -2.08
N ARG A 85 10.84 -18.48 -2.57
CA ARG A 85 10.37 -19.87 -2.45
C ARG A 85 11.26 -20.81 -3.25
N GLU A 86 11.67 -20.40 -4.44
CA GLU A 86 12.55 -21.22 -5.28
C GLU A 86 13.90 -21.42 -4.62
N GLN A 87 14.45 -20.36 -4.03
CA GLN A 87 15.71 -20.48 -3.33
C GLN A 87 15.62 -21.46 -2.17
N SER A 88 14.52 -21.42 -1.43
CA SER A 88 14.31 -22.36 -0.36
C SER A 88 14.15 -23.78 -0.88
N GLY A 89 13.46 -23.93 -1.98
CA GLY A 89 13.21 -25.23 -2.56
C GLY A 89 14.42 -25.89 -3.17
N ALA A 90 15.44 -25.10 -3.46
CA ALA A 90 16.67 -25.63 -4.07
C ALA A 90 17.51 -26.43 -3.10
N GLU A 91 17.20 -26.35 -1.83
CA GLU A 91 17.89 -27.14 -0.82
C GLU A 91 17.45 -28.61 -0.84
#